data_a50e46fa4808c4e5ec8217ca184ff2a9
#
_entry.id   a50e46fa4808c4e5ec8217ca184ff2a9
#
_cell.length_a   1.000
_cell.length_b   1.000
_cell.length_c   1.000
_cell.angle_alpha   90.00
_cell.angle_beta   90.00
_cell.angle_gamma   90.00
#
_symmetry.space_group_name_H-M   'P 1'
#
loop_
_entity.id
_entity.type
_entity.pdbx_description
1 polymer ?
#
loop_
_entity_poly.entity_id
_entity_poly.type
_entity_poly.pdbx_seq_one_letter_code
_entity_poly.pdbx_strand_id
1 'polypeptide(L)'
;TLCTAIRKPIILMGGAEDREKATEIEKSVGTKIFNACGVYDINKSAYLLKNSLGVISPDTGLMHIAAALDKNIIAVWGNTVPQFGMYPYRSDNCKGKTYNFEVEKLKCRPCSKLGYDKCPKTHFDCMKKQHVSQIAAIANAWSDEENQQTE
;
A
#
# COMPACT_ATOMS: atom_id res chain seq x y z
N THR A 1 -0.84 -13.64 -6.73
CA THR A 1 -0.33 -12.53 -5.89
C THR A 1 -1.24 -11.29 -6.04
N LEU A 2 -1.11 -10.29 -5.15
CA LEU A 2 -1.88 -9.03 -5.27
C LEU A 2 -1.61 -8.36 -6.62
N CYS A 3 -0.36 -8.23 -7.01
CA CYS A 3 0.04 -7.59 -8.26
C CYS A 3 -0.54 -8.26 -9.51
N THR A 4 -0.75 -9.58 -9.51
CA THR A 4 -1.40 -10.27 -10.63
C THR A 4 -2.91 -10.00 -10.71
N ALA A 5 -3.55 -9.75 -9.57
CA ALA A 5 -4.99 -9.50 -9.48
C ALA A 5 -5.39 -8.05 -9.83
N ILE A 6 -4.47 -7.08 -9.74
CA ILE A 6 -4.71 -5.69 -10.14
C ILE A 6 -4.56 -5.56 -11.66
N ARG A 7 -5.54 -4.94 -12.31
CA ARG A 7 -5.62 -4.84 -13.78
C ARG A 7 -4.78 -3.72 -14.40
N LYS A 8 -4.43 -2.69 -13.62
CA LYS A 8 -3.67 -1.51 -14.08
C LYS A 8 -2.16 -1.68 -13.88
N PRO A 9 -1.34 -0.91 -14.60
CA PRO A 9 0.09 -0.83 -14.32
C PRO A 9 0.37 -0.45 -12.87
N ILE A 10 1.41 -1.04 -12.30
CA ILE A 10 1.79 -0.86 -10.90
C ILE A 10 3.22 -0.31 -10.84
N ILE A 11 3.41 0.72 -10.02
CA ILE A 11 4.74 1.22 -9.67
C ILE A 11 5.06 0.73 -8.26
N LEU A 12 6.11 -0.06 -8.12
CA LEU A 12 6.65 -0.46 -6.82
C LEU A 12 7.56 0.65 -6.31
N MET A 13 7.26 1.18 -5.13
CA MET A 13 7.99 2.28 -4.51
C MET A 13 8.52 1.86 -3.15
N GLY A 14 9.75 2.25 -2.86
CA GLY A 14 10.43 1.92 -1.61
C GLY A 14 11.86 2.46 -1.61
N GLY A 15 12.62 2.15 -0.57
CA GLY A 15 14.05 2.47 -0.48
C GLY A 15 14.92 1.60 -1.38
N ALA A 16 16.22 1.84 -1.36
CA ALA A 16 17.18 1.03 -2.10
C ALA A 16 17.21 -0.42 -1.59
N GLU A 17 16.94 -0.62 -0.32
CA GLU A 17 16.84 -1.93 0.35
C GLU A 17 15.70 -2.81 -0.17
N ASP A 18 14.66 -2.19 -0.74
CA ASP A 18 13.50 -2.91 -1.29
C ASP A 18 13.69 -3.35 -2.74
N ARG A 19 14.74 -2.84 -3.40
CA ARG A 19 14.94 -2.98 -4.85
C ARG A 19 15.04 -4.44 -5.32
N GLU A 20 15.71 -5.29 -4.56
CA GLU A 20 15.89 -6.69 -4.91
C GLU A 20 14.55 -7.42 -4.92
N LYS A 21 13.76 -7.30 -3.86
CA LYS A 21 12.42 -7.89 -3.75
C LYS A 21 11.47 -7.35 -4.83
N ALA A 22 11.53 -6.05 -5.10
CA ALA A 22 10.72 -5.43 -6.15
C ALA A 22 11.09 -5.99 -7.55
N THR A 23 12.38 -6.26 -7.80
CA THR A 23 12.85 -6.91 -9.04
C THR A 23 12.33 -8.34 -9.18
N GLU A 24 12.26 -9.10 -8.08
CA GLU A 24 11.67 -10.44 -8.10
C GLU A 24 10.17 -10.39 -8.44
N ILE A 25 9.43 -9.41 -7.88
CA ILE A 25 8.01 -9.20 -8.19
C ILE A 25 7.84 -8.82 -9.66
N GLU A 26 8.62 -7.88 -10.17
CA GLU A 26 8.61 -7.43 -11.56
C GLU A 26 8.83 -8.61 -12.52
N LYS A 27 9.84 -9.44 -12.27
CA LYS A 27 10.11 -10.64 -13.08
C LYS A 27 8.98 -11.67 -13.02
N SER A 28 8.33 -11.81 -11.86
CA SER A 28 7.27 -12.83 -11.68
C SER A 28 5.90 -12.41 -12.26
N VAL A 29 5.64 -11.11 -12.38
CA VAL A 29 4.35 -10.58 -12.83
C VAL A 29 4.39 -10.04 -14.27
N GLY A 30 5.55 -9.57 -14.71
CA GLY A 30 5.79 -9.11 -16.07
C GLY A 30 5.58 -7.62 -16.29
N THR A 31 5.33 -7.24 -17.54
CA THR A 31 5.44 -5.88 -18.08
C THR A 31 4.54 -4.79 -17.47
N LYS A 32 3.55 -5.15 -16.67
CA LYS A 32 2.71 -4.17 -15.97
C LYS A 32 3.30 -3.64 -14.66
N ILE A 33 4.44 -4.15 -14.23
CA ILE A 33 5.17 -3.71 -13.03
C ILE A 33 6.33 -2.82 -13.43
N PHE A 34 6.47 -1.69 -12.77
CA PHE A 34 7.63 -0.83 -12.85
C PHE A 34 8.30 -0.73 -11.49
N ASN A 35 9.56 -1.16 -11.39
CA ASN A 35 10.33 -1.09 -10.16
C ASN A 35 11.00 0.27 -10.01
N ALA A 36 10.46 1.12 -9.14
CA ALA A 36 10.97 2.45 -8.80
C ALA A 36 11.70 2.48 -7.45
N CYS A 37 11.92 1.33 -6.79
CA CYS A 37 12.57 1.28 -5.48
C CYS A 37 14.01 1.80 -5.56
N GLY A 38 14.33 2.80 -4.70
CA GLY A 38 15.64 3.45 -4.66
C GLY A 38 16.00 4.28 -5.90
N VAL A 39 15.03 4.60 -6.77
CA VAL A 39 15.26 5.38 -8.00
C VAL A 39 15.00 6.86 -7.79
N TYR A 40 14.00 7.21 -7.01
CA TYR A 40 13.50 8.56 -6.86
C TYR A 40 13.66 9.09 -5.44
N ASP A 41 13.95 10.38 -5.31
CA ASP A 41 13.88 11.12 -4.07
C ASP A 41 12.40 11.30 -3.61
N ILE A 42 12.22 11.87 -2.43
CA ILE A 42 10.89 12.04 -1.84
C ILE A 42 9.97 12.94 -2.68
N ASN A 43 10.51 13.97 -3.35
CA ASN A 43 9.73 14.91 -4.14
C ASN A 43 9.21 14.23 -5.43
N LYS A 44 10.07 13.47 -6.11
CA LYS A 44 9.68 12.69 -7.28
C LYS A 44 8.70 11.58 -6.92
N SER A 45 8.90 10.93 -5.76
CA SER A 45 7.96 9.96 -5.22
C SER A 45 6.59 10.58 -4.94
N ALA A 46 6.53 11.76 -4.34
CA ALA A 46 5.29 12.50 -4.12
C ALA A 46 4.60 12.87 -5.45
N TYR A 47 5.38 13.24 -6.48
CA TYR A 47 4.82 13.51 -7.82
C TYR A 47 4.18 12.25 -8.44
N LEU A 48 4.82 11.09 -8.32
CA LEU A 48 4.24 9.82 -8.79
C LEU A 48 2.95 9.49 -8.02
N LEU A 49 2.96 9.64 -6.69
CA LEU A 49 1.77 9.42 -5.86
C LEU A 49 0.62 10.37 -6.26
N LYS A 50 0.92 11.66 -6.50
CA LYS A 50 -0.07 12.64 -6.94
C LYS A 50 -0.78 12.22 -8.24
N ASN A 51 -0.06 11.61 -9.17
CA ASN A 51 -0.57 11.20 -10.48
C ASN A 51 -1.04 9.73 -10.50
N SER A 52 -1.07 9.03 -9.37
CA SER A 52 -1.61 7.68 -9.28
C SER A 52 -3.13 7.68 -9.08
N LEU A 53 -3.80 6.59 -9.44
CA LEU A 53 -5.22 6.35 -9.14
C LEU A 53 -5.46 6.15 -7.64
N GLY A 54 -4.49 5.54 -6.96
CA GLY A 54 -4.52 5.27 -5.53
C GLY A 54 -3.26 4.54 -5.09
N VAL A 55 -3.16 4.30 -3.80
CA VAL A 55 -1.96 3.77 -3.16
C VAL A 55 -2.30 2.57 -2.27
N ILE A 56 -1.54 1.50 -2.40
CA ILE A 56 -1.58 0.37 -1.48
C ILE A 56 -0.27 0.40 -0.70
N SER A 57 -0.34 0.58 0.60
CA SER A 57 0.86 0.76 1.42
C SER A 57 0.68 0.13 2.81
N PRO A 58 1.73 -0.44 3.39
CA PRO A 58 1.79 -0.62 4.84
C PRO A 58 1.98 0.72 5.54
N ASP A 59 2.17 0.69 6.86
CA ASP A 59 2.50 1.85 7.70
C ASP A 59 3.88 2.41 7.30
N THR A 60 3.90 3.42 6.41
CA THR A 60 5.13 4.03 5.85
C THR A 60 4.95 5.51 5.59
N GLY A 61 6.07 6.24 5.43
CA GLY A 61 6.05 7.66 5.07
C GLY A 61 5.30 7.95 3.76
N LEU A 62 5.37 7.07 2.76
CA LEU A 62 4.67 7.23 1.49
C LEU A 62 3.13 7.16 1.65
N MET A 63 2.63 6.39 2.61
CA MET A 63 1.21 6.36 2.96
C MET A 63 0.73 7.74 3.45
N HIS A 64 1.50 8.39 4.30
CA HIS A 64 1.17 9.73 4.82
C HIS A 64 1.25 10.80 3.75
N ILE A 65 2.23 10.71 2.84
CA ILE A 65 2.30 11.61 1.67
C ILE A 65 1.07 11.41 0.77
N ALA A 66 0.67 10.18 0.52
CA ALA A 66 -0.54 9.89 -0.26
C ALA A 66 -1.81 10.47 0.39
N ALA A 67 -1.90 10.43 1.73
CA ALA A 67 -3.00 11.04 2.48
C ALA A 67 -3.00 12.57 2.33
N ALA A 68 -1.84 13.22 2.45
CA ALA A 68 -1.68 14.66 2.25
C ALA A 68 -2.00 15.12 0.82
N LEU A 69 -1.82 14.24 -0.17
CA LEU A 69 -2.16 14.45 -1.57
C LEU A 69 -3.60 14.04 -1.93
N ASP A 70 -4.42 13.76 -0.93
CA ASP A 70 -5.83 13.36 -1.06
C ASP A 70 -6.06 12.14 -1.98
N LYS A 71 -5.14 11.17 -2.00
CA LYS A 71 -5.27 9.96 -2.80
C LYS A 71 -6.11 8.89 -2.10
N ASN A 72 -6.77 8.02 -2.86
CA ASN A 72 -7.33 6.80 -2.32
C ASN A 72 -6.22 5.90 -1.77
N ILE A 73 -6.40 5.37 -0.56
CA ILE A 73 -5.39 4.57 0.14
C ILE A 73 -6.00 3.24 0.60
N ILE A 74 -5.31 2.17 0.31
CA ILE A 74 -5.47 0.89 0.99
C ILE A 74 -4.30 0.74 1.95
N ALA A 75 -4.55 0.92 3.24
CA ALA A 75 -3.57 0.76 4.30
C ALA A 75 -3.57 -0.69 4.80
N VAL A 76 -2.44 -1.38 4.65
CA VAL A 76 -2.30 -2.80 5.04
C VAL A 76 -1.50 -2.89 6.33
N TRP A 77 -2.17 -3.28 7.40
CA TRP A 77 -1.61 -3.33 8.74
C TRP A 77 -1.10 -4.73 9.09
N GLY A 78 0.20 -4.81 9.29
CA GLY A 78 0.88 -6.06 9.69
C GLY A 78 1.07 -6.17 11.20
N ASN A 79 2.26 -5.88 11.67
CA ASN A 79 2.67 -6.00 13.06
C ASN A 79 2.38 -4.75 13.92
N THR A 80 1.99 -3.64 13.33
CA THR A 80 1.43 -2.43 13.97
C THR A 80 -0.09 -2.41 13.82
N VAL A 81 -0.74 -1.42 14.42
CA VAL A 81 -2.20 -1.22 14.37
C VAL A 81 -2.53 0.27 14.20
N PRO A 82 -3.61 0.62 13.47
CA PRO A 82 -3.99 2.01 13.26
C PRO A 82 -4.31 2.76 14.56
N GLN A 83 -4.78 2.06 15.60
CA GLN A 83 -5.16 2.62 16.91
C GLN A 83 -4.00 3.29 17.65
N PHE A 84 -2.75 3.05 17.27
CA PHE A 84 -1.60 3.77 17.82
C PHE A 84 -1.42 5.19 17.26
N GLY A 85 -2.35 5.66 16.43
CA GLY A 85 -2.31 7.00 15.83
C GLY A 85 -1.46 7.07 14.55
N MET A 86 -1.06 5.93 14.00
CA MET A 86 -0.25 5.84 12.77
C MET A 86 -1.10 5.78 11.48
N TYR A 87 -2.43 5.92 11.59
CA TYR A 87 -3.30 5.93 10.41
C TYR A 87 -3.04 7.15 9.51
N PRO A 88 -3.32 7.07 8.20
CA PRO A 88 -3.16 8.20 7.29
C PRO A 88 -4.13 9.31 7.67
N TYR A 89 -3.57 10.42 8.17
CA TYR A 89 -4.35 11.59 8.59
C TYR A 89 -4.97 12.30 7.38
N ARG A 90 -6.23 12.68 7.50
CA ARG A 90 -6.96 13.42 6.48
C ARG A 90 -7.71 14.60 7.12
N SER A 91 -7.83 15.69 6.38
CA SER A 91 -8.73 16.79 6.76
C SER A 91 -10.19 16.43 6.41
N ASP A 92 -11.14 17.14 7.02
CA ASP A 92 -12.57 16.90 6.82
C ASP A 92 -13.05 17.13 5.37
N ASN A 93 -12.30 17.90 4.59
CA ASN A 93 -12.62 18.22 3.18
C ASN A 93 -12.00 17.26 2.15
N CYS A 94 -11.31 16.22 2.58
CA CYS A 94 -10.68 15.26 1.69
C CYS A 94 -11.73 14.39 0.98
N LYS A 95 -11.53 14.17 -0.34
CA LYS A 95 -12.36 13.29 -1.17
C LYS A 95 -11.83 11.85 -1.20
N GLY A 96 -10.51 11.69 -1.11
CA GLY A 96 -9.86 10.40 -1.11
C GLY A 96 -10.28 9.53 0.07
N LYS A 97 -10.48 8.24 -0.17
CA LYS A 97 -10.93 7.27 0.84
C LYS A 97 -9.75 6.48 1.39
N THR A 98 -9.83 6.08 2.66
CA THR A 98 -8.89 5.15 3.28
C THR A 98 -9.59 3.86 3.66
N TYR A 99 -9.03 2.75 3.17
CA TYR A 99 -9.48 1.39 3.49
C TYR A 99 -8.40 0.72 4.33
N ASN A 100 -8.73 0.36 5.57
CA ASN A 100 -7.81 -0.34 6.46
C ASN A 100 -7.98 -1.84 6.34
N PHE A 101 -6.89 -2.55 6.08
CA PHE A 101 -6.84 -4.00 6.02
C PHE A 101 -5.93 -4.54 7.12
N GLU A 102 -6.48 -5.37 7.96
CA GLU A 102 -5.75 -6.05 9.03
C GLU A 102 -6.33 -7.46 9.24
N VAL A 103 -5.47 -8.38 9.68
CA VAL A 103 -5.91 -9.71 10.04
C VAL A 103 -6.41 -9.70 11.47
N GLU A 104 -7.73 -9.77 11.63
CA GLU A 104 -8.38 -9.74 12.93
C GLU A 104 -8.09 -10.98 13.78
N LYS A 105 -8.27 -10.86 15.10
CA LYS A 105 -8.20 -11.95 16.09
C LYS A 105 -6.84 -12.64 16.18
N LEU A 106 -5.77 -12.02 15.66
CA LEU A 106 -4.40 -12.51 15.91
C LEU A 106 -3.92 -12.04 17.27
N LYS A 107 -3.81 -12.99 18.23
CA LYS A 107 -3.37 -12.71 19.61
C LYS A 107 -1.96 -12.09 19.73
N CYS A 108 -1.14 -12.22 18.70
CA CYS A 108 0.22 -11.66 18.65
C CYS A 108 0.30 -10.22 18.14
N ARG A 109 -0.83 -9.59 17.77
CA ARG A 109 -0.88 -8.17 17.33
C ARG A 109 -1.48 -7.28 18.41
N PRO A 110 -0.96 -6.03 18.55
CA PRO A 110 0.25 -5.50 17.91
C PRO A 110 1.51 -6.15 18.47
N CYS A 111 2.55 -6.35 17.63
CA CYS A 111 3.81 -6.91 18.10
C CYS A 111 4.62 -5.92 18.96
N SER A 112 4.59 -4.64 18.57
CA SER A 112 5.12 -3.51 19.30
C SER A 112 4.49 -2.22 18.77
N LYS A 113 4.80 -1.08 19.36
CA LYS A 113 4.30 0.23 18.92
C LYS A 113 4.83 0.62 17.53
N LEU A 114 6.09 0.29 17.23
CA LEU A 114 6.76 0.65 15.97
C LEU A 114 6.85 -0.52 14.98
N GLY A 115 6.46 -1.72 15.38
CA GLY A 115 6.66 -2.93 14.60
C GLY A 115 8.05 -3.54 14.79
N TYR A 116 8.32 -4.62 14.05
CA TYR A 116 9.61 -5.31 13.99
C TYR A 116 9.94 -5.63 12.53
N ASP A 117 11.21 -5.63 12.18
CA ASP A 117 11.69 -6.00 10.84
C ASP A 117 11.42 -7.48 10.51
N LYS A 118 11.36 -8.31 11.53
CA LYS A 118 11.08 -9.75 11.40
C LYS A 118 9.97 -10.18 12.36
N CYS A 119 9.15 -11.11 11.94
CA CYS A 119 8.10 -11.66 12.79
C CYS A 119 8.71 -12.45 13.97
N PRO A 120 8.52 -12.01 15.23
CA PRO A 120 9.07 -12.71 16.39
C PRO A 120 8.43 -14.08 16.62
N LYS A 121 7.28 -14.36 16.00
CA LYS A 121 6.58 -15.66 16.03
C LYS A 121 6.82 -16.49 14.78
N THR A 122 7.65 -16.04 13.85
CA THR A 122 8.06 -16.68 12.59
C THR A 122 6.97 -16.98 11.56
N HIS A 123 5.69 -17.05 11.94
CA HIS A 123 4.57 -17.39 11.03
C HIS A 123 4.19 -16.28 10.07
N PHE A 124 4.31 -14.99 10.46
CA PHE A 124 3.97 -13.79 9.68
C PHE A 124 2.52 -13.74 9.18
N ASP A 125 1.60 -14.31 9.93
CA ASP A 125 0.18 -14.44 9.58
C ASP A 125 -0.52 -13.11 9.35
N CYS A 126 -0.09 -12.05 10.06
CA CYS A 126 -0.63 -10.70 9.89
C CYS A 126 -0.48 -10.13 8.47
N MET A 127 0.46 -10.66 7.69
CA MET A 127 0.63 -10.30 6.28
C MET A 127 0.17 -11.44 5.35
N LYS A 128 0.50 -12.70 5.68
CA LYS A 128 0.17 -13.83 4.81
C LYS A 128 -1.32 -14.12 4.68
N LYS A 129 -2.12 -13.75 5.70
CA LYS A 129 -3.57 -13.99 5.73
C LYS A 129 -4.39 -12.75 5.36
N GLN A 130 -3.78 -11.71 4.80
CA GLN A 130 -4.49 -10.54 4.29
C GLN A 130 -5.49 -10.92 3.18
N HIS A 131 -6.60 -10.18 3.12
CA HIS A 131 -7.67 -10.40 2.15
C HIS A 131 -7.32 -9.85 0.75
N VAL A 132 -6.37 -10.50 0.07
CA VAL A 132 -5.80 -10.06 -1.21
C VAL A 132 -6.87 -9.83 -2.29
N SER A 133 -7.91 -10.65 -2.34
CA SER A 133 -9.01 -10.51 -3.32
C SER A 133 -9.82 -9.24 -3.08
N GLN A 134 -10.10 -8.88 -1.83
CA GLN A 134 -10.82 -7.65 -1.48
C GLN A 134 -9.96 -6.41 -1.76
N ILE A 135 -8.67 -6.45 -1.42
CA ILE A 135 -7.72 -5.38 -1.75
C ILE A 135 -7.69 -5.14 -3.26
N ALA A 136 -7.57 -6.20 -4.05
CA ALA A 136 -7.56 -6.11 -5.50
C ALA A 136 -8.88 -5.59 -6.08
N ALA A 137 -10.02 -5.99 -5.52
CA ALA A 137 -11.34 -5.52 -5.96
C ALA A 137 -11.48 -4.00 -5.76
N ILE A 138 -11.10 -3.48 -4.59
CA ILE A 138 -11.12 -2.03 -4.31
C ILE A 138 -10.17 -1.27 -5.24
N ALA A 139 -8.92 -1.74 -5.39
CA ALA A 139 -7.94 -1.09 -6.26
C ALA A 139 -8.39 -1.07 -7.74
N ASN A 140 -9.06 -2.12 -8.20
CA ASN A 140 -9.59 -2.17 -9.56
C ASN A 140 -10.80 -1.25 -9.76
N ALA A 141 -11.61 -1.00 -8.73
CA ALA A 141 -12.73 -0.06 -8.76
C ALA A 141 -12.29 1.39 -8.97
N TRP A 142 -11.11 1.79 -8.48
CA TRP A 142 -10.58 3.15 -8.73
C TRP A 142 -10.42 3.47 -10.22
N SER A 143 -10.11 2.50 -11.07
CA SER A 143 -10.03 2.71 -12.51
C SER A 143 -11.40 2.90 -13.17
N ASP A 144 -12.43 2.35 -12.59
CA ASP A 144 -13.79 2.43 -13.11
C ASP A 144 -14.43 3.78 -12.74
N GLU A 145 -14.08 4.35 -11.56
CA GLU A 145 -14.54 5.68 -11.11
C GLU A 145 -14.00 6.83 -11.98
N GLU A 146 -12.76 6.76 -12.49
CA GLU A 146 -12.20 7.80 -13.37
C GLU A 146 -12.84 7.81 -14.76
N ASN A 147 -13.23 6.65 -15.29
CA ASN A 147 -13.89 6.56 -16.59
C ASN A 147 -15.33 7.11 -16.59
N GLN A 148 -15.97 7.24 -15.43
CA GLN A 148 -17.32 7.81 -15.30
C GLN A 148 -17.31 9.34 -15.17
N GLN A 149 -16.16 9.98 -14.93
CA GLN A 149 -16.02 11.44 -14.82
C GLN A 149 -15.61 12.11 -16.12
N THR A 150 -15.33 11.35 -17.17
CA THR A 150 -14.90 11.84 -18.49
C THR A 150 -16.00 11.75 -19.56
N GLU A 151 -17.21 11.35 -19.24
CA GLU A 151 -18.44 11.46 -20.04
C GLU A 151 -19.31 12.65 -19.56
#